data_81622a430f45b58881654628053d3bb7
#
_entry.id   81622a430f45b58881654628053d3bb7
#
_cell.length_a   1.000
_cell.length_b   1.000
_cell.length_c   1.000
_cell.angle_alpha   90.00
_cell.angle_beta   90.00
_cell.angle_gamma   90.00
#
_symmetry.space_group_name_H-M   'P 1'
#
loop_
_entity.id
_entity.type
_entity.pdbx_description
1 polymer ?
#
loop_
_entity_poly.entity_id
_entity_poly.type
_entity_poly.pdbx_seq_one_letter_code
_entity_poly.pdbx_strand_id
1 'polypeptide(L)'
;PVIGAGLFVDNEVGAAACTGLGELVLKTLGSFLVVEEMRKGKHPQKAAEVAIKRIIDKYPEAIKEAQVGFVAIDKKGRYGAYSIHPGFNYAVYQKGVNLMLEAGSHFSS
;
A
#
# COMPACT_ATOMS: atom_id res chain seq x y z
N PRO A 1 -6.62 7.40 -11.29
CA PRO A 1 -6.28 6.01 -10.95
C PRO A 1 -7.41 5.06 -11.25
N VAL A 2 -7.06 3.79 -11.47
CA VAL A 2 -8.06 2.75 -11.71
C VAL A 2 -8.61 2.28 -10.36
N ILE A 3 -9.93 2.30 -10.22
CA ILE A 3 -10.59 1.85 -8.99
C ILE A 3 -10.29 0.38 -8.73
N GLY A 4 -9.88 0.07 -7.51
CA GLY A 4 -9.46 -1.28 -7.11
C GLY A 4 -7.97 -1.54 -7.29
N ALA A 5 -7.32 -0.78 -8.17
CA ALA A 5 -5.88 -0.90 -8.39
C ALA A 5 -5.11 0.24 -7.71
N GLY A 6 -5.20 1.47 -8.24
CA GLY A 6 -4.49 2.62 -7.67
C GLY A 6 -5.17 3.24 -6.47
N LEU A 7 -6.48 3.06 -6.34
CA LEU A 7 -7.28 3.61 -5.24
C LEU A 7 -8.46 2.69 -4.96
N PHE A 8 -8.71 2.41 -3.69
CA PHE A 8 -9.92 1.70 -3.28
C PHE A 8 -10.37 2.16 -1.90
N VAL A 9 -11.67 2.43 -1.76
CA VAL A 9 -12.27 2.88 -0.50
C VAL A 9 -13.48 2.02 -0.19
N ASP A 10 -13.56 1.55 1.05
CA ASP A 10 -14.74 0.87 1.57
C ASP A 10 -15.06 1.49 2.94
N ASN A 11 -16.21 2.12 3.05
CA ASN A 11 -16.59 2.86 4.25
C ASN A 11 -16.66 2.00 5.51
N GLU A 12 -16.80 0.69 5.37
CA GLU A 12 -16.86 -0.23 6.51
C GLU A 12 -15.48 -0.72 6.94
N VAL A 13 -14.47 -0.54 6.12
CA VAL A 13 -13.14 -1.11 6.37
C VAL A 13 -12.07 -0.03 6.41
N GLY A 14 -11.97 0.79 5.38
CA GLY A 14 -10.92 1.78 5.24
C GLY A 14 -10.60 2.05 3.79
N ALA A 15 -9.42 2.56 3.55
CA ALA A 15 -8.99 2.98 2.23
C ALA A 15 -7.52 2.63 1.99
N ALA A 16 -7.18 2.44 0.74
CA ALA A 16 -5.79 2.27 0.32
C ALA A 16 -5.55 2.99 -0.99
N ALA A 17 -4.34 3.49 -1.14
CA ALA A 17 -3.89 4.12 -2.37
C ALA A 17 -2.46 3.66 -2.66
N CYS A 18 -2.08 3.69 -3.92
CA CYS A 18 -0.73 3.31 -4.31
C CYS A 18 -0.12 4.27 -5.30
N THR A 19 1.18 4.20 -5.40
CA THR A 19 1.95 4.88 -6.43
C THR A 19 3.01 3.93 -6.96
N GLY A 20 3.55 4.23 -8.14
CA GLY A 20 4.60 3.44 -8.75
C GLY A 20 4.20 2.89 -10.10
N LEU A 21 4.75 1.75 -10.48
CA LEU A 21 4.49 1.15 -11.79
C LEU A 21 3.06 0.62 -11.86
N GLY A 22 2.20 1.39 -12.54
CA GLY A 22 0.76 1.12 -12.58
C GLY A 22 0.38 -0.23 -13.15
N GLU A 23 1.16 -0.76 -14.08
CA GLU A 23 0.88 -2.07 -14.67
C GLU A 23 0.91 -3.20 -13.63
N LEU A 24 1.88 -3.18 -12.73
CA LEU A 24 1.96 -4.18 -11.66
C LEU A 24 0.79 -4.05 -10.69
N VAL A 25 0.44 -2.82 -10.36
CA VAL A 25 -0.68 -2.54 -9.45
C VAL A 25 -1.99 -2.98 -10.08
N LEU A 26 -2.19 -2.66 -11.37
CA LEU A 26 -3.42 -3.02 -12.08
C LEU A 26 -3.60 -4.54 -12.16
N LYS A 27 -2.55 -5.28 -12.50
CA LYS A 27 -2.61 -6.72 -12.64
C LYS A 27 -2.94 -7.45 -11.33
N THR A 28 -2.60 -6.85 -10.20
CA THR A 28 -2.85 -7.47 -8.90
C THR A 28 -4.04 -6.86 -8.18
N LEU A 29 -4.66 -5.80 -8.72
CA LEU A 29 -5.70 -5.01 -8.04
C LEU A 29 -5.27 -4.64 -6.61
N GLY A 30 -4.06 -4.08 -6.52
CA GLY A 30 -3.35 -3.96 -5.24
C GLY A 30 -4.09 -3.21 -4.15
N SER A 31 -4.71 -2.06 -4.45
CA SER A 31 -5.44 -1.31 -3.42
C SER A 31 -6.67 -2.05 -2.91
N PHE A 32 -7.37 -2.77 -3.80
CA PHE A 32 -8.46 -3.65 -3.40
C PHE A 32 -7.95 -4.75 -2.45
N LEU A 33 -6.83 -5.38 -2.79
CA LEU A 33 -6.23 -6.42 -1.96
C LEU A 33 -5.88 -5.90 -0.57
N VAL A 34 -5.30 -4.70 -0.48
CA VAL A 34 -4.96 -4.10 0.82
C VAL A 34 -6.22 -3.92 1.67
N VAL A 35 -7.30 -3.39 1.09
CA VAL A 35 -8.56 -3.20 1.83
C VAL A 35 -9.15 -4.54 2.25
N GLU A 36 -9.12 -5.56 1.38
CA GLU A 36 -9.62 -6.89 1.73
C GLU A 36 -8.80 -7.53 2.87
N GLU A 37 -7.50 -7.32 2.91
CA GLU A 37 -6.69 -7.81 4.02
C GLU A 37 -7.03 -7.08 5.32
N MET A 38 -7.33 -5.79 5.25
CA MET A 38 -7.83 -5.06 6.42
C MET A 38 -9.21 -5.56 6.85
N ARG A 39 -10.06 -5.94 5.89
CA ARG A 39 -11.38 -6.52 6.20
C ARG A 39 -11.25 -7.79 7.03
N LYS A 40 -10.21 -8.58 6.78
CA LYS A 40 -9.90 -9.80 7.54
C LYS A 40 -9.33 -9.51 8.93
N GLY A 41 -9.12 -8.25 9.27
CA GLY A 41 -8.63 -7.84 10.59
C GLY A 41 -7.17 -7.45 10.65
N LYS A 42 -6.45 -7.44 9.52
CA LYS A 42 -5.04 -7.03 9.53
C LYS A 42 -4.88 -5.54 9.76
N HIS A 43 -3.84 -5.18 10.48
CA HIS A 43 -3.40 -3.80 10.59
C HIS A 43 -3.04 -3.27 9.20
N PRO A 44 -3.29 -1.97 8.89
CA PRO A 44 -2.94 -1.41 7.58
C PRO A 44 -1.49 -1.66 7.14
N GLN A 45 -0.55 -1.63 8.07
CA GLN A 45 0.85 -1.94 7.76
C GLN A 45 1.00 -3.35 7.23
N LYS A 46 0.41 -4.34 7.89
CA LYS A 46 0.47 -5.73 7.46
C LYS A 46 -0.27 -5.95 6.14
N ALA A 47 -1.39 -5.27 5.96
CA ALA A 47 -2.15 -5.36 4.72
C ALA A 47 -1.33 -4.87 3.53
N ALA A 48 -0.63 -3.75 3.69
CA ALA A 48 0.27 -3.23 2.65
C ALA A 48 1.42 -4.20 2.36
N GLU A 49 1.98 -4.83 3.38
CA GLU A 49 3.04 -5.83 3.22
C GLU A 49 2.56 -7.03 2.41
N VAL A 50 1.33 -7.49 2.62
CA VAL A 50 0.76 -8.61 1.85
C VAL A 50 0.65 -8.23 0.37
N ALA A 51 0.18 -7.02 0.07
CA ALA A 51 0.05 -6.58 -1.32
C ALA A 51 1.42 -6.51 -2.02
N ILE A 52 2.42 -5.98 -1.36
CA ILE A 52 3.78 -5.91 -1.91
C ILE A 52 4.34 -7.32 -2.13
N LYS A 53 4.17 -8.21 -1.16
CA LYS A 53 4.65 -9.59 -1.29
C LYS A 53 4.01 -10.29 -2.49
N ARG A 54 2.72 -10.06 -2.73
CA ARG A 54 2.04 -10.64 -3.89
C ARG A 54 2.66 -10.17 -5.21
N ILE A 55 2.97 -8.87 -5.31
CA ILE A 55 3.63 -8.34 -6.50
C ILE A 55 5.00 -8.97 -6.70
N ILE A 56 5.78 -9.07 -5.63
CA ILE A 56 7.11 -9.66 -5.67
C ILE A 56 7.06 -11.12 -6.11
N ASP A 57 6.15 -11.89 -5.56
CA ASP A 57 6.04 -13.31 -5.88
C ASP A 57 5.62 -13.56 -7.33
N LYS A 58 4.77 -12.68 -7.87
CA LYS A 58 4.27 -12.83 -9.24
C LYS A 58 5.20 -12.25 -10.31
N TYR A 59 5.95 -11.21 -9.98
CA TYR A 59 6.74 -10.48 -10.96
C TYR A 59 8.16 -10.24 -10.46
N PRO A 60 8.92 -11.32 -10.13
CA PRO A 60 10.22 -11.16 -9.47
C PRO A 60 11.27 -10.42 -10.29
N GLU A 61 11.14 -10.42 -11.62
CA GLU A 61 12.10 -9.69 -12.45
C GLU A 61 11.76 -8.19 -12.53
N ALA A 62 10.48 -7.87 -12.68
CA ALA A 62 10.04 -6.48 -12.81
C ALA A 62 10.35 -5.64 -11.57
N ILE A 63 10.31 -6.24 -10.39
CA ILE A 63 10.48 -5.50 -9.14
C ILE A 63 11.91 -5.03 -8.89
N LYS A 64 12.89 -5.56 -9.62
CA LYS A 64 14.29 -5.19 -9.38
C LYS A 64 14.54 -3.71 -9.65
N GLU A 65 13.84 -3.14 -10.62
CA GLU A 65 14.02 -1.75 -11.02
C GLU A 65 12.74 -0.92 -10.91
N ALA A 66 11.62 -1.54 -10.50
CA ALA A 66 10.35 -0.85 -10.40
C ALA A 66 10.02 -0.57 -8.93
N GLN A 67 9.45 0.60 -8.69
CA GLN A 67 8.95 0.94 -7.36
C GLN A 67 7.43 0.88 -7.36
N VAL A 68 6.88 0.27 -6.32
CA VAL A 68 5.45 0.32 -6.00
C VAL A 68 5.34 0.50 -4.50
N GLY A 69 4.46 1.38 -4.07
CA GLY A 69 4.20 1.58 -2.66
C GLY A 69 2.70 1.71 -2.39
N PHE A 70 2.26 1.19 -1.27
CA PHE A 70 0.88 1.32 -0.80
C PHE A 70 0.84 2.08 0.51
N VAL A 71 -0.15 2.95 0.65
CA VAL A 71 -0.50 3.57 1.92
C VAL A 71 -1.93 3.19 2.23
N ALA A 72 -2.22 2.89 3.49
CA ALA A 72 -3.54 2.43 3.90
C ALA A 72 -3.93 3.03 5.23
N ILE A 73 -5.23 3.23 5.39
CA ILE A 73 -5.83 3.69 6.64
C ILE A 73 -7.08 2.87 6.90
N ASP A 74 -7.29 2.44 8.14
CA ASP A 74 -8.50 1.72 8.49
C ASP A 74 -9.52 2.65 9.14
N LYS A 75 -10.69 2.11 9.40
CA LYS A 75 -11.80 2.86 9.99
C LYS A 75 -11.52 3.37 11.40
N LYS A 76 -10.57 2.75 12.09
CA LYS A 76 -10.18 3.16 13.45
C LYS A 76 -9.12 4.25 13.46
N GLY A 77 -8.66 4.69 12.30
CA GLY A 77 -7.62 5.70 12.18
C GLY A 77 -6.20 5.13 12.22
N ARG A 78 -6.04 3.82 12.26
CA ARG A 78 -4.72 3.22 12.14
C ARG A 78 -4.26 3.33 10.70
N TYR A 79 -2.98 3.48 10.49
CA TYR A 79 -2.42 3.63 9.15
C TYR A 79 -1.10 2.89 9.03
N GLY A 80 -0.68 2.69 7.79
CA GLY A 80 0.61 2.08 7.49
C GLY A 80 0.93 2.18 6.02
N ALA A 81 2.16 1.87 5.67
CA ALA A 81 2.61 1.90 4.30
C ALA A 81 3.77 0.93 4.11
N TYR A 82 3.90 0.42 2.89
CA TYR A 82 4.98 -0.47 2.55
C TYR A 82 5.28 -0.36 1.06
N SER A 83 6.54 -0.56 0.70
CA SER A 83 6.96 -0.45 -0.69
C SER A 83 7.97 -1.54 -1.05
N ILE A 84 8.27 -1.67 -2.34
CA ILE A 84 9.29 -2.61 -2.81
C ILE A 84 10.68 -2.12 -2.40
N HIS A 85 11.01 -0.89 -2.74
CA HIS A 85 12.32 -0.28 -2.46
C HIS A 85 12.19 0.85 -1.45
N PRO A 86 13.25 1.17 -0.71
CA PRO A 86 13.22 2.28 0.24
C PRO A 86 13.02 3.63 -0.45
N GLY A 87 12.70 4.63 0.33
CA GLY A 87 12.51 6.00 -0.18
C GLY A 87 11.07 6.37 -0.47
N PHE A 88 10.11 5.49 -0.22
CA PHE A 88 8.70 5.82 -0.36
C PHE A 88 8.22 6.55 0.90
N ASN A 89 7.91 7.84 0.74
CA ASN A 89 7.45 8.67 1.85
C ASN A 89 5.96 8.93 1.72
N TYR A 90 5.28 9.04 2.86
CA TYR A 90 3.86 9.33 2.87
C TYR A 90 3.53 10.34 3.97
N ALA A 91 2.43 11.06 3.77
CA ALA A 91 2.02 12.11 4.70
C ALA A 91 0.81 11.63 5.50
N VAL A 92 0.81 11.96 6.79
CA VAL A 92 -0.33 11.71 7.68
C VAL A 92 -0.76 13.05 8.27
N TYR A 93 -2.05 13.35 8.15
CA TYR A 93 -2.65 14.51 8.80
C TYR A 93 -3.64 14.01 9.84
N GLN A 94 -3.38 14.32 11.09
CA GLN A 94 -4.22 13.85 12.18
C GLN A 94 -4.23 14.90 13.29
N LYS A 95 -5.42 15.31 13.70
CA LYS A 95 -5.61 16.27 14.79
C LYS A 95 -4.83 17.57 14.60
N GLY A 96 -4.75 18.05 13.37
CA GLY A 96 -4.06 19.29 13.06
C GLY A 96 -2.54 19.18 12.90
N VAL A 97 -2.01 17.97 12.95
CA VAL A 97 -0.57 17.71 12.79
C VAL A 97 -0.30 17.04 11.46
N ASN A 98 0.64 17.58 10.69
CA ASN A 98 1.15 16.97 9.48
C ASN A 98 2.45 16.24 9.79
N LEU A 99 2.50 14.96 9.44
CA LEU A 99 3.70 14.14 9.59
C LEU A 99 4.09 13.59 8.22
N MET A 100 5.38 13.66 7.91
CA MET A 100 5.94 12.97 6.74
C MET A 100 6.72 11.78 7.26
N LEU A 101 6.33 10.58 6.82
CA LEU A 101 6.89 9.33 7.30
C LEU A 101 7.49 8.55 6.14
N GLU A 102 8.53 7.78 6.44
CA GLU A 102 9.09 6.86 5.47
C GLU A 102 8.47 5.48 5.67
N ALA A 103 8.03 4.88 4.57
CA ALA A 103 7.45 3.55 4.61
C ALA A 103 8.53 2.49 4.78
N GLY A 104 8.18 1.38 5.41
CA GLY A 104 8.99 0.19 5.37
C GLY A 104 9.11 -0.34 3.94
N SER A 105 10.11 -1.16 3.64
CA SER A 105 10.29 -1.68 2.30
C SER A 105 10.79 -3.12 2.30
N HIS A 106 10.53 -3.82 1.18
CA HIS A 106 10.99 -5.21 1.02
C HIS A 106 12.51 -5.26 0.90
N PHE A 107 13.09 -4.43 0.05
CA PHE A 107 14.55 -4.31 -0.07
C PHE A 107 15.06 -3.25 0.89
N SER A 108 16.23 -3.45 1.45
CA SER A 108 16.77 -2.51 2.43
C SER A 108 17.61 -1.39 1.82
N SER A 109 18.00 -1.51 0.57
CA SER A 109 18.63 -0.40 -0.20
C SER A 109 19.14 -0.90 -1.54
#